data_35e20b7d0e98b0171296136f9a3b945a
#
_entry.id   35e20b7d0e98b0171296136f9a3b945a
#
_cell.length_a   1.000
_cell.length_b   1.000
_cell.length_c   1.000
_cell.angle_alpha   90.00
_cell.angle_beta   90.00
_cell.angle_gamma   90.00
#
_symmetry.space_group_name_H-M   'P 1'
#
loop_
_entity.id
_entity.type
_entity.pdbx_description
1 polymer ?
#
loop_
_entity_poly.entity_id
_entity_poly.type
_entity_poly.pdbx_seq_one_letter_code
_entity_poly.pdbx_strand_id
1 'polypeptide(L)'
;MTMKSGSRLLACALMVATVGFTAKTAVNERLLCAGFLPENSMSIPMGTFAIGGLTEEQFNGVLDRVERIFTPDVTKVGDVLKIKRLWTDATVNASAMRSGNTEVINMYGGLARHPAITVEGFALVACHELGHHQGGAPKSGGWFGNDWATNEGGSDYYASLKCLRRFFAEDDNAAIIATANIDPVADAACAAQFPDPNDQLLCLRTSMAGQSVADLFFAMKKETTPPRYGTPDSSIVRQTNDDHPATQCRLDTMFAGLSCAVPSGEGLSNSDYKVGSCYGPRGTIGVRPLCWFAPN
;
A
#
# COMPACT_ATOMS: atom_id res chain seq x y z
N MET A 1 -69.36 -14.42 -63.74
CA MET A 1 -68.76 -13.27 -62.98
C MET A 1 -67.92 -13.81 -61.85
N THR A 2 -66.66 -13.99 -62.13
CA THR A 2 -65.71 -14.65 -61.20
C THR A 2 -64.54 -13.68 -60.93
N MET A 3 -64.44 -13.16 -59.73
CA MET A 3 -63.36 -12.32 -59.27
C MET A 3 -62.18 -13.20 -58.81
N LYS A 4 -61.04 -13.04 -59.48
CA LYS A 4 -59.76 -13.66 -59.04
C LYS A 4 -59.11 -12.78 -58.04
N SER A 5 -58.93 -13.31 -56.82
CA SER A 5 -58.13 -12.72 -55.75
C SER A 5 -56.64 -13.03 -55.99
N GLY A 6 -55.83 -12.02 -56.18
CA GLY A 6 -54.37 -12.14 -56.27
C GLY A 6 -53.69 -11.99 -54.93
N SER A 7 -53.10 -13.07 -54.47
CA SER A 7 -52.32 -13.11 -53.24
C SER A 7 -50.91 -12.56 -53.48
N ARG A 8 -50.56 -11.41 -52.85
CA ARG A 8 -49.18 -10.87 -52.83
C ARG A 8 -48.44 -11.44 -51.63
N LEU A 9 -47.50 -12.31 -51.89
CA LEU A 9 -46.52 -12.75 -50.86
C LEU A 9 -45.54 -11.62 -50.57
N LEU A 10 -45.60 -11.11 -49.36
CA LEU A 10 -44.63 -10.14 -48.81
C LEU A 10 -43.47 -10.95 -48.21
N ALA A 11 -42.30 -10.93 -48.85
CA ALA A 11 -41.09 -11.52 -48.31
C ALA A 11 -40.52 -10.58 -47.25
N CYS A 12 -40.64 -10.93 -45.94
CA CYS A 12 -39.93 -10.28 -44.87
C CYS A 12 -38.48 -10.79 -44.87
N ALA A 13 -37.55 -9.96 -45.33
CA ALA A 13 -36.13 -10.19 -45.09
C ALA A 13 -35.79 -9.89 -43.64
N LEU A 14 -35.52 -10.92 -42.82
CA LEU A 14 -34.95 -10.77 -41.50
C LEU A 14 -33.48 -10.33 -41.65
N MET A 15 -33.19 -9.06 -41.38
CA MET A 15 -31.82 -8.63 -41.09
C MET A 15 -31.45 -9.12 -39.68
N VAL A 16 -30.63 -10.14 -39.61
CA VAL A 16 -29.96 -10.52 -38.36
C VAL A 16 -28.80 -9.54 -38.17
N ALA A 17 -29.05 -8.50 -37.34
CA ALA A 17 -27.98 -7.66 -36.84
C ALA A 17 -27.14 -8.49 -35.83
N THR A 18 -25.99 -8.97 -36.25
CA THR A 18 -24.99 -9.53 -35.37
C THR A 18 -24.39 -8.38 -34.54
N VAL A 19 -24.96 -8.17 -33.36
CA VAL A 19 -24.31 -7.33 -32.33
C VAL A 19 -23.10 -8.10 -31.86
N GLY A 20 -21.94 -7.70 -32.36
CA GLY A 20 -20.67 -8.16 -31.87
C GLY A 20 -20.50 -7.68 -30.41
N PHE A 21 -20.82 -8.54 -29.45
CA PHE A 21 -20.36 -8.38 -28.08
C PHE A 21 -18.85 -8.56 -28.10
N THR A 22 -18.10 -7.46 -28.15
CA THR A 22 -16.73 -7.47 -27.62
C THR A 22 -16.86 -7.74 -26.13
N ALA A 23 -16.66 -8.98 -25.74
CA ALA A 23 -16.41 -9.32 -24.36
C ALA A 23 -15.14 -8.55 -23.95
N LYS A 24 -15.30 -7.36 -23.37
CA LYS A 24 -14.29 -6.83 -22.47
C LYS A 24 -14.15 -7.93 -21.44
N THR A 25 -13.00 -8.59 -21.42
CA THR A 25 -12.61 -9.44 -20.31
C THR A 25 -12.71 -8.54 -19.08
N ALA A 26 -13.81 -8.66 -18.35
CA ALA A 26 -13.92 -8.10 -17.02
C ALA A 26 -12.79 -8.78 -16.24
N VAL A 27 -11.68 -8.09 -16.08
CA VAL A 27 -10.69 -8.42 -15.05
C VAL A 27 -11.52 -8.51 -13.79
N ASN A 28 -11.45 -9.66 -13.15
CA ASN A 28 -12.30 -9.96 -12.01
C ASN A 28 -11.94 -8.94 -10.92
N GLU A 29 -12.64 -7.81 -10.83
CA GLU A 29 -12.37 -6.68 -9.93
C GLU A 29 -12.25 -7.12 -8.46
N ARG A 30 -12.76 -8.31 -8.14
CA ARG A 30 -12.65 -8.96 -6.83
C ARG A 30 -11.22 -9.37 -6.43
N LEU A 31 -10.25 -9.32 -7.34
CA LEU A 31 -8.87 -9.74 -7.10
C LEU A 31 -7.91 -8.56 -6.91
N LEU A 32 -8.38 -7.33 -7.11
CA LEU A 32 -7.59 -6.10 -6.98
C LEU A 32 -7.95 -5.41 -5.67
N CYS A 33 -6.94 -5.05 -4.86
CA CYS A 33 -7.11 -4.03 -3.83
C CYS A 33 -7.25 -2.65 -4.47
N ALA A 34 -7.88 -1.71 -3.78
CA ALA A 34 -7.69 -0.31 -4.09
C ALA A 34 -6.18 -0.04 -4.19
N GLY A 35 -5.72 0.78 -5.14
CA GLY A 35 -4.29 1.07 -5.24
C GLY A 35 -3.79 1.82 -4.00
N PHE A 36 -2.47 1.90 -3.83
CA PHE A 36 -1.83 2.64 -2.73
C PHE A 36 -2.33 4.09 -2.56
N LEU A 37 -2.57 4.75 -3.68
CA LEU A 37 -3.27 6.03 -3.76
C LEU A 37 -4.72 5.78 -4.16
N PRO A 38 -5.67 6.61 -3.69
CA PRO A 38 -6.99 6.67 -4.29
C PRO A 38 -6.91 6.83 -5.81
N GLU A 39 -7.96 6.43 -6.51
CA GLU A 39 -8.03 6.60 -7.97
C GLU A 39 -7.67 8.03 -8.36
N ASN A 40 -6.70 8.18 -9.25
CA ASN A 40 -6.18 9.48 -9.67
C ASN A 40 -5.71 9.42 -11.13
N SER A 41 -5.55 10.61 -11.73
CA SER A 41 -5.09 10.78 -13.12
C SER A 41 -3.64 11.26 -13.20
N MET A 42 -2.86 11.18 -12.11
CA MET A 42 -1.46 11.61 -12.13
C MET A 42 -0.61 10.70 -13.01
N SER A 43 0.24 11.32 -13.80
CA SER A 43 1.09 10.62 -14.77
C SER A 43 2.45 11.32 -14.86
N ILE A 44 3.52 10.56 -14.61
CA ILE A 44 4.90 11.05 -14.73
C ILE A 44 5.64 10.16 -15.73
N PRO A 45 5.69 10.55 -17.02
CA PRO A 45 6.37 9.80 -18.08
C PRO A 45 7.87 9.68 -17.84
N MET A 46 8.50 8.72 -18.51
CA MET A 46 9.96 8.65 -18.63
C MET A 46 10.52 9.92 -19.25
N GLY A 47 11.72 10.33 -18.83
CA GLY A 47 12.37 11.54 -19.33
C GLY A 47 11.79 12.86 -18.80
N THR A 48 10.83 12.82 -17.89
CA THR A 48 10.41 14.00 -17.14
C THR A 48 11.56 14.45 -16.24
N PHE A 49 12.06 15.67 -16.45
CA PHE A 49 13.10 16.27 -15.61
C PHE A 49 12.48 16.77 -14.29
N ALA A 50 12.04 15.86 -13.45
CA ALA A 50 11.66 16.20 -12.09
C ALA A 50 12.92 16.18 -11.19
N ILE A 51 13.12 17.25 -10.43
CA ILE A 51 14.13 17.24 -9.35
C ILE A 51 13.56 16.32 -8.25
N GLY A 52 14.19 15.18 -8.04
CA GLY A 52 13.73 14.15 -7.09
C GLY A 52 13.20 12.89 -7.80
N GLY A 53 12.69 11.94 -7.02
CA GLY A 53 12.30 10.63 -7.51
C GLY A 53 13.49 9.67 -7.70
N LEU A 54 13.17 8.41 -8.00
CA LEU A 54 14.14 7.32 -8.12
C LEU A 54 14.65 7.19 -9.57
N THR A 55 15.90 6.73 -9.69
CA THR A 55 16.42 6.15 -10.94
C THR A 55 15.85 4.74 -11.15
N GLU A 56 15.94 4.21 -12.38
CA GLU A 56 15.54 2.83 -12.68
C GLU A 56 16.34 1.80 -11.87
N GLU A 57 17.62 2.07 -11.65
CA GLU A 57 18.50 1.23 -10.82
C GLU A 57 18.00 1.19 -9.37
N GLN A 58 17.68 2.33 -8.78
CA GLN A 58 17.11 2.41 -7.43
C GLN A 58 15.74 1.73 -7.33
N PHE A 59 14.86 1.94 -8.33
CA PHE A 59 13.57 1.27 -8.43
C PHE A 59 13.74 -0.26 -8.41
N ASN A 60 14.59 -0.81 -9.28
CA ASN A 60 14.83 -2.24 -9.34
C ASN A 60 15.54 -2.76 -8.08
N GLY A 61 16.51 -2.03 -7.54
CA GLY A 61 17.24 -2.42 -6.33
C GLY A 61 16.34 -2.55 -5.10
N VAL A 62 15.35 -1.65 -4.95
CA VAL A 62 14.33 -1.78 -3.90
C VAL A 62 13.50 -3.04 -4.09
N LEU A 63 13.02 -3.29 -5.30
CA LEU A 63 12.16 -4.44 -5.59
C LEU A 63 12.92 -5.78 -5.51
N ASP A 64 14.19 -5.82 -5.92
CA ASP A 64 15.07 -6.98 -5.74
C ASP A 64 15.22 -7.34 -4.26
N ARG A 65 15.41 -6.32 -3.41
CA ARG A 65 15.54 -6.52 -1.96
C ARG A 65 14.24 -7.03 -1.34
N VAL A 66 13.10 -6.45 -1.67
CA VAL A 66 11.77 -6.93 -1.20
C VAL A 66 11.56 -8.39 -1.62
N GLU A 67 11.79 -8.72 -2.90
CA GLU A 67 11.61 -10.07 -3.42
C GLU A 67 12.52 -11.07 -2.69
N ARG A 68 13.80 -10.73 -2.51
CA ARG A 68 14.77 -11.58 -1.81
C ARG A 68 14.39 -11.84 -0.35
N ILE A 69 13.97 -10.81 0.38
CA ILE A 69 13.67 -10.91 1.82
C ILE A 69 12.37 -11.67 2.08
N PHE A 70 11.33 -11.46 1.25
CA PHE A 70 9.98 -11.93 1.56
C PHE A 70 9.53 -13.16 0.77
N THR A 71 10.19 -13.51 -0.33
CA THR A 71 9.90 -14.78 -1.05
C THR A 71 9.94 -16.00 -0.13
N PRO A 72 10.92 -16.16 0.79
CA PRO A 72 10.93 -17.31 1.70
C PRO A 72 9.69 -17.40 2.59
N ASP A 73 9.19 -16.26 3.10
CA ASP A 73 7.99 -16.26 3.96
C ASP A 73 6.73 -16.62 3.17
N VAL A 74 6.58 -16.06 1.98
CA VAL A 74 5.47 -16.34 1.06
C VAL A 74 5.48 -17.82 0.64
N THR A 75 6.64 -18.34 0.31
CA THR A 75 6.78 -19.76 -0.09
C THR A 75 6.50 -20.72 1.06
N LYS A 76 6.83 -20.34 2.29
CA LYS A 76 6.59 -21.15 3.48
C LYS A 76 5.10 -21.46 3.72
N VAL A 77 4.21 -20.58 3.28
CA VAL A 77 2.76 -20.78 3.37
C VAL A 77 2.16 -21.37 2.08
N GLY A 78 2.98 -21.72 1.09
CA GLY A 78 2.56 -22.35 -0.17
C GLY A 78 2.18 -21.37 -1.26
N ASP A 79 2.45 -20.08 -1.04
CA ASP A 79 2.16 -19.02 -1.99
C ASP A 79 3.39 -18.66 -2.84
N VAL A 80 3.18 -17.85 -3.87
CA VAL A 80 4.22 -17.35 -4.80
C VAL A 80 4.17 -15.84 -4.84
N LEU A 81 5.28 -15.18 -4.48
CA LEU A 81 5.40 -13.72 -4.64
C LEU A 81 5.74 -13.36 -6.09
N LYS A 82 5.00 -12.42 -6.66
CA LYS A 82 5.26 -11.87 -7.99
C LYS A 82 5.25 -10.35 -7.97
N ILE A 83 6.39 -9.73 -8.17
CA ILE A 83 6.53 -8.28 -8.29
C ILE A 83 6.55 -7.88 -9.76
N LYS A 84 5.55 -7.13 -10.21
CA LYS A 84 5.52 -6.54 -11.55
C LYS A 84 6.22 -5.18 -11.53
N ARG A 85 7.31 -5.10 -12.25
CA ARG A 85 8.20 -3.92 -12.33
C ARG A 85 7.82 -3.10 -13.56
N LEU A 86 6.88 -2.18 -13.42
CA LEU A 86 6.29 -1.43 -14.52
C LEU A 86 7.00 -0.07 -14.67
N TRP A 87 8.33 -0.08 -14.82
CA TRP A 87 9.15 1.13 -14.86
C TRP A 87 8.72 2.13 -15.94
N THR A 88 8.39 1.64 -17.14
CA THR A 88 7.97 2.50 -18.27
C THR A 88 6.57 3.06 -18.14
N ASP A 89 5.75 2.49 -17.25
CA ASP A 89 4.40 2.97 -17.00
C ASP A 89 4.43 4.28 -16.20
N ALA A 90 3.71 5.29 -16.69
CA ALA A 90 3.69 6.63 -16.13
C ALA A 90 2.72 6.80 -14.94
N THR A 91 1.95 5.79 -14.62
CA THR A 91 0.95 5.80 -13.53
C THR A 91 1.61 6.12 -12.19
N VAL A 92 1.06 7.10 -11.47
CA VAL A 92 1.48 7.41 -10.09
C VAL A 92 0.59 6.61 -9.14
N ASN A 93 0.93 5.36 -8.96
CA ASN A 93 0.26 4.44 -8.04
C ASN A 93 1.09 3.16 -7.82
N ALA A 94 0.62 2.28 -6.96
CA ALA A 94 0.98 0.88 -6.80
C ALA A 94 -0.30 0.08 -6.50
N SER A 95 -0.30 -1.24 -6.59
CA SER A 95 -1.47 -2.04 -6.21
C SER A 95 -1.10 -3.49 -5.91
N ALA A 96 -1.87 -4.11 -5.01
CA ALA A 96 -1.82 -5.54 -4.75
C ALA A 96 -3.00 -6.28 -5.40
N MET A 97 -2.76 -7.50 -5.83
CA MET A 97 -3.80 -8.41 -6.31
C MET A 97 -3.44 -9.86 -5.98
N ARG A 98 -4.45 -10.69 -5.83
CA ARG A 98 -4.25 -12.13 -5.62
C ARG A 98 -4.83 -12.93 -6.78
N SER A 99 -4.05 -13.90 -7.26
CA SER A 99 -4.49 -14.83 -8.31
C SER A 99 -4.16 -16.26 -7.88
N GLY A 100 -5.15 -16.96 -7.35
CA GLY A 100 -4.95 -18.26 -6.72
C GLY A 100 -4.01 -18.16 -5.53
N ASN A 101 -2.89 -18.88 -5.56
CA ASN A 101 -1.82 -18.81 -4.57
C ASN A 101 -0.72 -17.78 -4.92
N THR A 102 -0.93 -16.94 -5.93
CA THR A 102 0.05 -15.91 -6.31
C THR A 102 -0.30 -14.57 -5.69
N GLU A 103 0.59 -14.06 -4.86
CA GLU A 103 0.60 -12.71 -4.30
C GLU A 103 1.27 -11.78 -5.30
N VAL A 104 0.51 -10.91 -5.94
CA VAL A 104 1.03 -10.00 -6.97
C VAL A 104 1.04 -8.59 -6.44
N ILE A 105 2.16 -7.90 -6.60
CA ILE A 105 2.25 -6.45 -6.39
C ILE A 105 2.68 -5.77 -7.70
N ASN A 106 1.98 -4.70 -8.06
CA ASN A 106 2.26 -3.91 -9.26
C ASN A 106 2.93 -2.61 -8.83
N MET A 107 4.17 -2.39 -9.25
CA MET A 107 4.93 -1.18 -8.91
C MET A 107 5.17 -0.37 -10.18
N TYR A 108 4.64 0.84 -10.20
CA TYR A 108 4.67 1.70 -11.40
C TYR A 108 5.79 2.72 -11.34
N GLY A 109 6.48 2.92 -12.48
CA GLY A 109 7.58 3.87 -12.60
C GLY A 109 7.16 5.33 -12.39
N GLY A 110 5.91 5.70 -12.73
CA GLY A 110 5.39 7.04 -12.47
C GLY A 110 5.40 7.40 -10.99
N LEU A 111 5.05 6.46 -10.10
CA LEU A 111 5.16 6.64 -8.66
C LEU A 111 6.62 6.86 -8.23
N ALA A 112 7.53 6.00 -8.69
CA ALA A 112 8.94 6.11 -8.35
C ALA A 112 9.57 7.43 -8.80
N ARG A 113 9.09 8.01 -9.90
CA ARG A 113 9.55 9.31 -10.42
C ARG A 113 8.92 10.52 -9.72
N HIS A 114 7.94 10.32 -8.84
CA HIS A 114 7.32 11.44 -8.13
C HIS A 114 8.34 12.13 -7.19
N PRO A 115 8.47 13.48 -7.22
CA PRO A 115 9.53 14.19 -6.50
C PRO A 115 9.48 14.06 -4.98
N ALA A 116 8.32 13.75 -4.40
CA ALA A 116 8.18 13.49 -2.96
C ALA A 116 8.63 12.06 -2.57
N ILE A 117 8.83 11.17 -3.53
CA ILE A 117 9.19 9.77 -3.24
C ILE A 117 10.70 9.60 -3.18
N THR A 118 11.20 9.23 -2.00
CA THR A 118 12.58 8.79 -1.75
C THR A 118 12.70 7.28 -1.90
N VAL A 119 13.92 6.75 -1.84
CA VAL A 119 14.16 5.29 -1.81
C VAL A 119 13.45 4.64 -0.63
N GLU A 120 13.47 5.28 0.54
CA GLU A 120 12.77 4.82 1.74
C GLU A 120 11.25 4.84 1.54
N GLY A 121 10.71 5.92 0.97
CA GLY A 121 9.28 6.05 0.68
C GLY A 121 8.82 5.02 -0.33
N PHE A 122 9.61 4.74 -1.38
CA PHE A 122 9.30 3.71 -2.36
C PHE A 122 9.32 2.30 -1.75
N ALA A 123 10.30 2.02 -0.86
CA ALA A 123 10.34 0.77 -0.10
C ALA A 123 9.10 0.62 0.80
N LEU A 124 8.63 1.72 1.44
CA LEU A 124 7.41 1.70 2.23
C LEU A 124 6.20 1.33 1.36
N VAL A 125 6.07 1.90 0.16
CA VAL A 125 4.97 1.56 -0.74
C VAL A 125 5.03 0.08 -1.14
N ALA A 126 6.19 -0.45 -1.50
CA ALA A 126 6.33 -1.87 -1.82
C ALA A 126 5.99 -2.77 -0.61
N CYS A 127 6.39 -2.35 0.59
CA CYS A 127 6.03 -3.00 1.85
C CYS A 127 4.53 -2.92 2.17
N HIS A 128 3.86 -1.82 1.81
CA HIS A 128 2.42 -1.66 1.98
C HIS A 128 1.65 -2.61 1.05
N GLU A 129 2.04 -2.69 -0.22
CA GLU A 129 1.41 -3.63 -1.16
C GLU A 129 1.61 -5.09 -0.72
N LEU A 130 2.78 -5.43 -0.19
CA LEU A 130 3.01 -6.72 0.45
C LEU A 130 2.14 -6.87 1.71
N GLY A 131 1.88 -5.77 2.43
CA GLY A 131 1.04 -5.70 3.60
C GLY A 131 -0.41 -6.14 3.36
N HIS A 132 -0.97 -5.90 2.19
CA HIS A 132 -2.28 -6.44 1.83
C HIS A 132 -2.31 -7.96 1.90
N HIS A 133 -1.22 -8.64 1.59
CA HIS A 133 -1.12 -10.10 1.69
C HIS A 133 -0.72 -10.58 3.08
N GLN A 134 0.26 -9.93 3.71
CA GLN A 134 0.96 -10.41 4.91
C GLN A 134 0.59 -9.64 6.20
N GLY A 135 -0.21 -8.57 6.12
CA GLY A 135 -0.47 -7.64 7.23
C GLY A 135 -1.44 -8.14 8.30
N GLY A 136 -2.01 -9.32 8.12
CA GLY A 136 -2.90 -9.92 9.12
C GLY A 136 -4.28 -9.23 9.22
N ALA A 137 -4.90 -9.31 10.39
CA ALA A 137 -6.16 -8.64 10.69
C ALA A 137 -5.94 -7.15 11.05
N PRO A 138 -6.91 -6.22 10.74
CA PRO A 138 -8.20 -6.49 10.11
C PRO A 138 -8.10 -6.71 8.59
N LYS A 139 -8.98 -7.55 8.07
CA LYS A 139 -9.11 -7.78 6.63
C LYS A 139 -10.12 -6.81 6.01
N SER A 140 -9.92 -6.47 4.74
CA SER A 140 -10.91 -5.70 3.98
C SER A 140 -12.21 -6.48 3.93
N GLY A 141 -13.20 -6.02 4.71
CA GLY A 141 -14.52 -6.62 4.79
C GLY A 141 -15.48 -5.93 3.83
N GLY A 142 -16.18 -6.70 3.04
CA GLY A 142 -17.29 -6.19 2.22
C GLY A 142 -18.17 -7.34 1.80
N TRP A 143 -19.44 -7.07 1.46
CA TRP A 143 -20.38 -8.10 1.00
C TRP A 143 -19.85 -8.96 -0.15
N PHE A 144 -18.87 -8.39 -0.90
CA PHE A 144 -18.10 -9.08 -1.93
C PHE A 144 -16.60 -9.01 -1.62
N GLY A 145 -16.22 -8.96 -0.32
CA GLY A 145 -14.91 -8.55 0.16
C GLY A 145 -13.75 -9.37 -0.37
N ASN A 146 -12.64 -8.70 -0.46
CA ASN A 146 -11.33 -9.30 -0.61
C ASN A 146 -10.89 -9.77 0.79
N ASP A 147 -11.50 -10.83 1.31
CA ASP A 147 -11.23 -11.42 2.63
C ASP A 147 -9.78 -11.93 2.78
N TRP A 148 -9.04 -12.02 1.67
CA TRP A 148 -7.60 -12.27 1.68
C TRP A 148 -6.79 -11.01 2.06
N ALA A 149 -7.28 -9.81 1.74
CA ALA A 149 -6.51 -8.58 1.86
C ALA A 149 -6.63 -7.95 3.25
N THR A 150 -5.50 -7.59 3.83
CA THR A 150 -5.43 -6.64 4.94
C THR A 150 -5.91 -5.28 4.43
N ASN A 151 -6.68 -4.54 5.22
CA ASN A 151 -7.15 -3.22 4.85
C ASN A 151 -6.02 -2.18 4.79
N GLU A 152 -6.30 -0.98 4.27
CA GLU A 152 -5.32 0.07 4.01
C GLU A 152 -4.51 0.45 5.25
N GLY A 153 -5.19 0.74 6.38
CA GLY A 153 -4.49 1.09 7.62
C GLY A 153 -3.67 -0.06 8.20
N GLY A 154 -4.14 -1.30 8.06
CA GLY A 154 -3.39 -2.50 8.46
C GLY A 154 -2.14 -2.70 7.61
N SER A 155 -2.20 -2.40 6.31
CA SER A 155 -1.07 -2.47 5.38
C SER A 155 -0.01 -1.40 5.68
N ASP A 156 -0.41 -0.16 5.99
CA ASP A 156 0.50 0.89 6.47
C ASP A 156 1.21 0.49 7.77
N TYR A 157 0.45 -0.11 8.70
CA TYR A 157 0.98 -0.57 9.97
C TYR A 157 1.99 -1.72 9.79
N TYR A 158 1.67 -2.71 8.94
CA TYR A 158 2.58 -3.81 8.59
C TYR A 158 3.86 -3.29 7.92
N ALA A 159 3.73 -2.37 6.97
CA ALA A 159 4.87 -1.81 6.26
C ALA A 159 5.92 -1.26 7.24
N SER A 160 5.48 -0.50 8.24
CA SER A 160 6.35 0.15 9.21
C SER A 160 6.82 -0.80 10.33
N LEU A 161 5.94 -1.67 10.83
CA LEU A 161 6.25 -2.57 11.95
C LEU A 161 7.15 -3.73 11.53
N LYS A 162 6.88 -4.34 10.38
CA LYS A 162 7.50 -5.61 9.99
C LYS A 162 8.45 -5.45 8.78
N CYS A 163 7.92 -4.95 7.68
CA CYS A 163 8.61 -5.01 6.40
C CYS A 163 9.83 -4.10 6.36
N LEU A 164 9.70 -2.82 6.66
CA LEU A 164 10.80 -1.85 6.56
C LEU A 164 11.93 -2.15 7.53
N ARG A 165 11.65 -2.64 8.73
CA ARG A 165 12.70 -3.04 9.68
C ARG A 165 13.59 -4.13 9.11
N ARG A 166 13.01 -5.12 8.43
CA ARG A 166 13.76 -6.19 7.76
C ARG A 166 14.44 -5.66 6.50
N PHE A 167 13.79 -4.76 5.78
CA PHE A 167 14.34 -4.17 4.57
C PHE A 167 15.61 -3.36 4.85
N PHE A 168 15.61 -2.54 5.91
CA PHE A 168 16.75 -1.68 6.28
C PHE A 168 17.82 -2.37 7.15
N ALA A 169 17.58 -3.60 7.63
CA ALA A 169 18.47 -4.26 8.58
C ALA A 169 19.90 -4.48 8.07
N GLU A 170 20.10 -4.51 6.75
CA GLU A 170 21.41 -4.76 6.12
C GLU A 170 22.16 -3.48 5.73
N ASP A 171 21.53 -2.30 5.91
CA ASP A 171 22.12 -1.01 5.53
C ASP A 171 23.04 -0.46 6.62
N ASP A 172 23.99 0.39 6.22
CA ASP A 172 24.70 1.27 7.15
C ASP A 172 23.78 2.43 7.55
N ASN A 173 22.84 2.09 8.45
CA ASN A 173 21.81 3.04 8.90
C ASN A 173 22.43 4.24 9.64
N ALA A 174 23.56 4.06 10.34
CA ALA A 174 24.24 5.13 11.04
C ALA A 174 24.77 6.18 10.06
N ALA A 175 25.44 5.77 8.99
CA ALA A 175 25.94 6.68 7.96
C ALA A 175 24.83 7.44 7.27
N ILE A 176 23.69 6.80 6.99
CA ILE A 176 22.54 7.44 6.31
C ILE A 176 21.86 8.45 7.25
N ILE A 177 21.60 8.08 8.50
CA ILE A 177 20.96 8.96 9.49
C ILE A 177 21.85 10.18 9.81
N ALA A 178 23.17 10.03 9.85
CA ALA A 178 24.08 11.13 10.12
C ALA A 178 23.97 12.31 9.13
N THR A 179 23.44 12.07 7.94
CA THR A 179 23.25 13.10 6.89
C THR A 179 21.78 13.44 6.62
N ALA A 180 20.86 12.75 7.29
CA ALA A 180 19.42 12.93 7.09
C ALA A 180 18.85 14.06 7.94
N ASN A 181 17.77 14.68 7.44
CA ASN A 181 16.95 15.59 8.23
C ASN A 181 15.88 14.78 8.97
N ILE A 182 16.11 14.46 10.21
CA ILE A 182 15.21 13.66 11.04
C ILE A 182 14.23 14.57 11.78
N ASP A 183 12.95 14.21 11.77
CA ASP A 183 11.92 14.88 12.56
C ASP A 183 12.20 14.68 14.07
N PRO A 184 12.28 15.75 14.87
CA PRO A 184 12.65 15.65 16.29
C PRO A 184 11.64 14.86 17.13
N VAL A 185 10.37 14.78 16.74
CA VAL A 185 9.36 13.97 17.42
C VAL A 185 9.61 12.49 17.15
N ALA A 186 9.95 12.13 15.91
CA ALA A 186 10.31 10.77 15.56
C ALA A 186 11.61 10.35 16.26
N ASP A 187 12.62 11.23 16.31
CA ASP A 187 13.89 10.98 17.01
C ASP A 187 13.67 10.69 18.50
N ALA A 188 12.96 11.57 19.18
CA ALA A 188 12.65 11.40 20.61
C ALA A 188 11.85 10.10 20.88
N ALA A 189 10.91 9.76 20.01
CA ALA A 189 10.09 8.55 20.15
C ALA A 189 10.93 7.28 19.93
N CYS A 190 11.78 7.23 18.90
CA CYS A 190 12.67 6.11 18.62
C CYS A 190 13.66 5.89 19.78
N ALA A 191 14.27 6.97 20.30
CA ALA A 191 15.20 6.91 21.42
C ALA A 191 14.52 6.42 22.71
N ALA A 192 13.29 6.86 22.97
CA ALA A 192 12.54 6.46 24.17
C ALA A 192 12.04 5.00 24.09
N GLN A 193 11.74 4.51 22.90
CA GLN A 193 11.10 3.20 22.70
C GLN A 193 12.11 2.05 22.59
N PHE A 194 13.26 2.28 21.99
CA PHE A 194 14.23 1.24 21.70
C PHE A 194 15.53 1.44 22.49
N PRO A 195 15.89 0.50 23.40
CA PRO A 195 17.16 0.57 24.11
C PRO A 195 18.37 0.21 23.23
N ASP A 196 18.16 -0.61 22.17
CA ASP A 196 19.22 -0.98 21.22
C ASP A 196 19.42 0.13 20.19
N PRO A 197 20.66 0.64 20.01
CA PRO A 197 20.95 1.67 19.01
C PRO A 197 20.60 1.29 17.57
N ASN A 198 20.73 0.01 17.19
CA ASN A 198 20.37 -0.43 15.85
C ASN A 198 18.86 -0.38 15.63
N ASP A 199 18.05 -0.76 16.63
CA ASP A 199 16.61 -0.63 16.57
C ASP A 199 16.17 0.84 16.51
N GLN A 200 16.88 1.76 17.20
CA GLN A 200 16.66 3.21 17.07
C GLN A 200 16.93 3.67 15.64
N LEU A 201 18.03 3.25 15.03
CA LEU A 201 18.36 3.60 13.64
C LEU A 201 17.34 3.05 12.64
N LEU A 202 16.86 1.82 12.82
CA LEU A 202 15.80 1.23 11.99
C LEU A 202 14.48 2.00 12.15
N CYS A 203 14.14 2.41 13.37
CA CYS A 203 12.98 3.25 13.66
C CYS A 203 13.10 4.60 12.91
N LEU A 204 14.23 5.27 12.97
CA LEU A 204 14.49 6.54 12.28
C LEU A 204 14.43 6.39 10.75
N ARG A 205 15.02 5.33 10.17
CA ARG A 205 14.91 5.06 8.73
C ARG A 205 13.46 4.86 8.30
N THR A 206 12.65 4.17 9.13
CA THR A 206 11.23 3.98 8.88
C THR A 206 10.46 5.30 8.97
N SER A 207 10.85 6.22 9.85
CA SER A 207 10.23 7.55 9.92
C SER A 207 10.48 8.38 8.66
N MET A 208 11.68 8.32 8.08
CA MET A 208 11.98 8.97 6.79
C MET A 208 11.06 8.44 5.68
N ALA A 209 10.82 7.14 5.64
CA ALA A 209 9.91 6.52 4.68
C ALA A 209 8.48 7.02 4.86
N GLY A 210 7.98 7.06 6.09
CA GLY A 210 6.64 7.56 6.42
C GLY A 210 6.44 9.02 6.02
N GLN A 211 7.43 9.88 6.28
CA GLN A 211 7.36 11.30 5.90
C GLN A 211 7.33 11.47 4.37
N SER A 212 8.18 10.74 3.62
CA SER A 212 8.18 10.78 2.15
C SER A 212 6.81 10.44 1.55
N VAL A 213 6.17 9.40 2.08
CA VAL A 213 4.82 8.99 1.65
C VAL A 213 3.76 10.00 2.06
N ALA A 214 3.85 10.56 3.26
CA ALA A 214 2.93 11.61 3.71
C ALA A 214 3.03 12.87 2.85
N ASP A 215 4.24 13.24 2.43
CA ASP A 215 4.47 14.36 1.50
C ASP A 215 3.90 14.08 0.10
N LEU A 216 3.92 12.83 -0.37
CA LEU A 216 3.22 12.44 -1.60
C LEU A 216 1.71 12.64 -1.48
N PHE A 217 1.08 12.16 -0.40
CA PHE A 217 -0.36 12.34 -0.18
C PHE A 217 -0.73 13.82 -0.06
N PHE A 218 0.07 14.60 0.66
CA PHE A 218 -0.10 16.04 0.80
C PHE A 218 -0.09 16.74 -0.55
N ALA A 219 0.89 16.44 -1.39
CA ALA A 219 1.00 17.01 -2.74
C ALA A 219 -0.18 16.60 -3.64
N MET A 220 -0.61 15.33 -3.57
CA MET A 220 -1.70 14.79 -4.36
C MET A 220 -3.05 15.43 -4.00
N LYS A 221 -3.37 15.51 -2.70
CA LYS A 221 -4.65 16.02 -2.21
C LYS A 221 -4.70 17.54 -2.17
N LYS A 222 -3.58 18.23 -2.45
CA LYS A 222 -3.45 19.69 -2.34
C LYS A 222 -3.91 20.22 -0.98
N GLU A 223 -3.58 19.46 0.06
CA GLU A 223 -3.89 19.84 1.43
C GLU A 223 -3.17 21.13 1.82
N THR A 224 -3.71 21.91 2.74
CA THR A 224 -3.11 23.19 3.17
C THR A 224 -2.22 23.03 4.40
N THR A 225 -2.42 21.97 5.16
CA THR A 225 -1.65 21.67 6.38
C THR A 225 -0.81 20.42 6.14
N PRO A 226 0.52 20.53 6.12
CA PRO A 226 1.39 19.37 5.91
C PRO A 226 1.31 18.41 7.11
N PRO A 227 1.26 17.09 6.86
CA PRO A 227 1.25 16.07 7.90
C PRO A 227 2.58 16.09 8.68
N ARG A 228 2.51 15.90 10.01
CA ARG A 228 3.68 15.91 10.91
C ARG A 228 3.49 14.90 12.04
N TYR A 229 4.58 14.31 12.52
CA TYR A 229 4.56 13.39 13.66
C TYR A 229 4.07 14.03 14.97
N GLY A 230 4.25 15.33 15.12
CA GLY A 230 3.82 16.09 16.31
C GLY A 230 2.36 16.53 16.33
N THR A 231 1.59 16.29 15.27
CA THR A 231 0.19 16.75 15.14
C THR A 231 -0.75 15.59 14.77
N PRO A 232 -0.90 14.57 15.65
CA PRO A 232 -1.68 13.38 15.32
C PRO A 232 -3.17 13.70 15.09
N ASP A 233 -3.79 12.92 14.22
CA ASP A 233 -5.23 12.94 13.98
C ASP A 233 -5.97 12.45 15.24
N SER A 234 -6.74 13.33 15.87
CA SER A 234 -7.48 13.05 17.08
C SER A 234 -8.85 12.42 16.86
N SER A 235 -9.25 12.19 15.62
CA SER A 235 -10.53 11.60 15.29
C SER A 235 -10.63 10.14 15.79
N ILE A 236 -11.86 9.70 16.05
CA ILE A 236 -12.15 8.35 16.54
C ILE A 236 -13.27 7.77 15.69
N VAL A 237 -12.97 6.69 14.98
CA VAL A 237 -13.98 5.96 14.21
C VAL A 237 -14.77 5.01 15.13
N ARG A 238 -16.04 4.80 14.80
CA ARG A 238 -16.90 3.84 15.52
C ARG A 238 -16.82 2.43 14.96
N GLN A 239 -16.32 2.30 13.76
CA GLN A 239 -16.10 1.06 13.02
C GLN A 239 -14.79 1.21 12.25
N THR A 240 -14.01 0.14 12.18
CA THR A 240 -12.77 0.14 11.41
C THR A 240 -13.04 0.58 9.97
N ASN A 241 -12.26 1.54 9.51
CA ASN A 241 -12.30 2.03 8.15
C ASN A 241 -11.40 1.14 7.28
N ASP A 242 -11.99 0.48 6.30
CA ASP A 242 -11.27 -0.42 5.39
C ASP A 242 -10.68 0.32 4.17
N ASP A 243 -11.15 1.54 3.91
CA ASP A 243 -10.68 2.41 2.83
C ASP A 243 -9.44 3.22 3.25
N HIS A 244 -8.97 4.10 2.35
CA HIS A 244 -7.83 4.99 2.60
C HIS A 244 -8.15 6.01 3.72
N PRO A 245 -7.45 5.96 4.86
CA PRO A 245 -7.59 7.00 5.89
C PRO A 245 -7.10 8.37 5.41
N ALA A 246 -7.40 9.41 6.19
CA ALA A 246 -6.85 10.74 5.96
C ALA A 246 -5.31 10.74 6.00
N THR A 247 -4.67 11.69 5.31
CA THR A 247 -3.21 11.76 5.17
C THR A 247 -2.49 11.73 6.52
N GLN A 248 -2.92 12.56 7.48
CA GLN A 248 -2.35 12.58 8.83
C GLN A 248 -2.55 11.23 9.54
N CYS A 249 -3.73 10.64 9.43
CA CYS A 249 -4.04 9.34 10.03
C CYS A 249 -3.15 8.20 9.46
N ARG A 250 -2.81 8.23 8.18
CA ARG A 250 -1.85 7.28 7.57
C ARG A 250 -0.45 7.49 8.15
N LEU A 251 0.01 8.75 8.28
CA LEU A 251 1.30 9.04 8.92
C LEU A 251 1.33 8.56 10.37
N ASP A 252 0.26 8.79 11.14
CA ASP A 252 0.14 8.31 12.52
C ASP A 252 0.14 6.78 12.60
N THR A 253 -0.43 6.11 11.61
CA THR A 253 -0.43 4.64 11.53
C THR A 253 0.97 4.09 11.25
N MET A 254 1.71 4.72 10.35
CA MET A 254 3.10 4.39 10.08
C MET A 254 3.97 4.66 11.34
N PHE A 255 3.69 5.77 12.04
CA PHE A 255 4.36 6.12 13.29
C PHE A 255 4.06 5.11 14.41
N ALA A 256 2.84 4.66 14.53
CA ALA A 256 2.49 3.59 15.46
C ALA A 256 3.23 2.27 15.12
N GLY A 257 3.29 1.89 13.85
CA GLY A 257 4.02 0.70 13.41
C GLY A 257 5.51 0.76 13.73
N LEU A 258 6.18 1.86 13.40
CA LEU A 258 7.61 2.03 13.67
C LEU A 258 7.95 2.10 15.17
N SER A 259 7.02 2.59 15.98
CA SER A 259 7.18 2.69 17.45
C SER A 259 6.79 1.41 18.20
N CYS A 260 6.27 0.39 17.54
CA CYS A 260 5.90 -0.86 18.17
C CYS A 260 7.12 -1.76 18.39
N ALA A 261 7.41 -2.14 19.63
CA ALA A 261 8.60 -2.93 19.98
C ALA A 261 8.48 -4.43 19.69
N VAL A 262 7.33 -4.90 19.16
CA VAL A 262 7.18 -6.31 18.77
C VAL A 262 8.17 -6.66 17.65
N PRO A 263 8.92 -7.78 17.76
CA PRO A 263 9.95 -8.15 16.79
C PRO A 263 9.40 -8.26 15.35
N SER A 264 10.19 -7.78 14.37
CA SER A 264 9.80 -7.80 12.96
C SER A 264 9.65 -9.22 12.38
N GLY A 265 10.31 -10.22 12.97
CA GLY A 265 10.20 -11.63 12.57
C GLY A 265 8.97 -12.36 13.13
N GLU A 266 8.23 -11.76 14.07
CA GLU A 266 7.00 -12.34 14.61
C GLU A 266 5.84 -12.14 13.62
N GLY A 267 5.19 -13.23 13.20
CA GLY A 267 4.11 -13.20 12.22
C GLY A 267 2.83 -12.56 12.78
N LEU A 268 2.03 -11.95 11.90
CA LEU A 268 0.71 -11.42 12.22
C LEU A 268 -0.38 -12.48 12.00
N SER A 269 -1.44 -12.45 12.81
CA SER A 269 -2.59 -13.34 12.64
C SER A 269 -3.62 -12.75 11.67
N ASN A 270 -4.21 -13.59 10.83
CA ASN A 270 -5.29 -13.19 9.92
C ASN A 270 -6.66 -13.04 10.62
N SER A 271 -6.78 -13.46 11.89
CA SER A 271 -8.04 -13.44 12.63
C SER A 271 -7.98 -12.69 13.96
N ASP A 272 -6.78 -12.44 14.50
CA ASP A 272 -6.59 -11.72 15.76
C ASP A 272 -5.53 -10.63 15.58
N TYR A 273 -5.99 -9.38 15.54
CA TYR A 273 -5.12 -8.21 15.35
C TYR A 273 -4.08 -8.00 16.46
N LYS A 274 -4.20 -8.68 17.60
CA LYS A 274 -3.29 -8.57 18.75
C LYS A 274 -2.01 -9.37 18.55
N VAL A 275 -2.09 -10.46 17.81
CA VAL A 275 -0.95 -11.38 17.61
C VAL A 275 0.08 -10.72 16.71
N GLY A 276 1.32 -10.67 17.15
CA GLY A 276 2.45 -10.12 16.42
C GLY A 276 2.45 -8.59 16.27
N SER A 277 1.57 -7.88 17.00
CA SER A 277 1.45 -6.42 16.93
C SER A 277 1.33 -5.79 18.33
N CYS A 278 1.49 -4.47 18.42
CA CYS A 278 1.19 -3.76 19.66
C CYS A 278 -0.32 -3.59 19.83
N TYR A 279 -0.80 -3.85 21.04
CA TYR A 279 -2.18 -3.63 21.45
C TYR A 279 -2.23 -3.18 22.91
N GLY A 280 -3.29 -2.47 23.30
CA GLY A 280 -3.45 -1.98 24.66
C GLY A 280 -4.48 -0.86 24.76
N PRO A 281 -4.63 -0.25 25.95
CA PRO A 281 -5.46 0.94 26.13
C PRO A 281 -5.02 2.10 25.24
N ARG A 282 -5.94 3.04 25.01
CA ARG A 282 -5.65 4.28 24.29
C ARG A 282 -4.40 4.97 24.88
N GLY A 283 -3.48 5.39 24.01
CA GLY A 283 -2.22 6.04 24.41
C GLY A 283 -1.05 5.07 24.65
N THR A 284 -1.27 3.76 24.55
CA THR A 284 -0.15 2.81 24.51
C THR A 284 0.66 3.03 23.23
N ILE A 285 2.00 3.11 23.37
CA ILE A 285 2.91 3.32 22.26
C ILE A 285 2.81 2.15 21.27
N GLY A 286 2.80 2.45 19.98
CA GLY A 286 2.78 1.46 18.92
C GLY A 286 1.41 0.85 18.61
N VAL A 287 0.35 1.22 19.34
CA VAL A 287 -1.02 0.75 19.07
C VAL A 287 -1.60 1.47 17.86
N ARG A 288 -2.34 0.75 17.02
CA ARG A 288 -3.03 1.31 15.85
C ARG A 288 -3.88 2.52 16.23
N PRO A 289 -3.80 3.67 15.52
CA PRO A 289 -4.54 4.87 15.86
C PRO A 289 -6.04 4.72 15.61
N LEU A 290 -6.83 5.37 16.47
CA LEU A 290 -8.30 5.29 16.42
C LEU A 290 -8.93 6.09 15.28
N CYS A 291 -8.16 6.87 14.54
CA CYS A 291 -8.64 7.61 13.37
C CYS A 291 -9.08 6.70 12.20
N TRP A 292 -8.68 5.43 12.21
CA TRP A 292 -9.15 4.43 11.26
C TRP A 292 -9.52 3.08 11.91
N PHE A 293 -8.90 2.74 13.05
CA PHE A 293 -9.06 1.43 13.68
C PHE A 293 -10.00 1.52 14.89
N ALA A 294 -11.06 0.70 14.90
CA ALA A 294 -11.94 0.49 16.05
C ALA A 294 -11.67 -0.91 16.61
N PRO A 295 -10.95 -1.04 17.74
CA PRO A 295 -10.76 -2.34 18.39
C PRO A 295 -12.10 -2.86 18.92
N ASN A 296 -12.42 -4.13 18.61
CA ASN A 296 -13.60 -4.84 19.16
C ASN A 296 -13.34 -5.35 20.57
#